data_87ccbb7635c58d7fa8f8d2d1e5d3e832
#
_entry.id   87ccbb7635c58d7fa8f8d2d1e5d3e832
#
_cell.length_a   1.000
_cell.length_b   1.000
_cell.length_c   1.000
_cell.angle_alpha   90.00
_cell.angle_beta   90.00
_cell.angle_gamma   90.00
#
_symmetry.space_group_name_H-M   'P 1'
#
loop_
_entity.id
_entity.type
_entity.pdbx_description
1 polymer ?
#
loop_
_entity_poly.entity_id
_entity_poly.type
_entity_poly.pdbx_seq_one_letter_code
_entity_poly.pdbx_strand_id
1 'polypeptide(L)'
;MNNYDVIIVGACTAGTYFSNLLAKEGLKILVIDKDSEENLCKRLDIFHFTRDSYKQFDIEESIEGDEEFVRNFDICYSRSAKNRHQKTSHTKVAVMHLPLFIKRLRNKAISNGVTFNFNESFTNLIYDNNNRICGITTNKESYYAKLVVDASGIVSVVRRKINSPYMENFEITPRDMFYVLLKYVKLHEKEEPVTLSTSWPYYKGWIAPQHYEGGAIIGVGANLSFDYARKCMAKFEENIPMPKYELQYEEMGCTPYRRPPFSFVSDNFMVIGDAACLTKPWNGEGIPSAWVQCTPAAKIVANVLKHPDGATVENLWEINRLYQTGEGAEYAATRALLIGAVNMGKYDNDFLFKNNIVFVSDDEQPNPKPLKTLRKGKRSGMFSKQGFKSLISATIKSNKIKKHYLKYPTSPEKYLKWKEKASKLWAKAGTMADNIKDA
;
A
#
# COMPACT_ATOMS: atom_id res chain seq x y z
N MET A 1 -34.91 13.70 -1.26
CA MET A 1 -33.57 13.82 -0.66
C MET A 1 -32.75 12.64 -1.11
N ASN A 2 -31.51 12.90 -1.56
CA ASN A 2 -30.58 11.86 -2.02
C ASN A 2 -29.96 11.16 -0.80
N ASN A 3 -30.69 10.17 -0.25
CA ASN A 3 -30.29 9.45 0.96
C ASN A 3 -29.66 8.09 0.61
N TYR A 4 -28.50 7.81 1.17
CA TYR A 4 -27.74 6.58 1.05
C TYR A 4 -27.43 6.02 2.44
N ASP A 5 -27.06 4.73 2.52
CA ASP A 5 -26.50 4.18 3.76
C ASP A 5 -25.03 4.60 3.89
N VAL A 6 -24.28 4.53 2.77
CA VAL A 6 -22.87 4.89 2.73
C VAL A 6 -22.57 5.75 1.50
N ILE A 7 -21.78 6.80 1.69
CA ILE A 7 -21.15 7.57 0.61
C ILE A 7 -19.65 7.32 0.65
N ILE A 8 -19.07 6.96 -0.51
CA ILE A 8 -17.63 6.76 -0.69
C ILE A 8 -17.07 7.84 -1.61
N VAL A 9 -16.05 8.55 -1.15
CA VAL A 9 -15.35 9.57 -1.95
C VAL A 9 -14.09 8.95 -2.54
N GLY A 10 -14.09 8.70 -3.85
CA GLY A 10 -13.03 8.05 -4.63
C GLY A 10 -13.47 6.69 -5.19
N ALA A 11 -13.49 6.56 -6.52
CA ALA A 11 -13.94 5.38 -7.27
C ALA A 11 -12.79 4.50 -7.79
N CYS A 12 -11.56 4.70 -7.32
CA CYS A 12 -10.43 3.87 -7.71
C CYS A 12 -10.45 2.53 -6.94
N THR A 13 -9.33 1.87 -6.79
CA THR A 13 -9.20 0.48 -6.34
C THR A 13 -9.88 0.16 -5.00
N ALA A 14 -9.66 0.97 -3.97
CA ALA A 14 -10.22 0.74 -2.65
C ALA A 14 -11.72 1.05 -2.60
N GLY A 15 -12.15 2.20 -3.15
CA GLY A 15 -13.55 2.62 -3.13
C GLY A 15 -14.45 1.71 -3.95
N THR A 16 -14.03 1.30 -5.16
CA THR A 16 -14.78 0.35 -6.00
C THR A 16 -14.91 -1.02 -5.32
N TYR A 17 -13.83 -1.56 -4.78
CA TYR A 17 -13.88 -2.85 -4.10
C TYR A 17 -14.78 -2.81 -2.85
N PHE A 18 -14.60 -1.78 -2.02
CA PHE A 18 -15.38 -1.65 -0.78
C PHE A 18 -16.86 -1.42 -1.05
N SER A 19 -17.21 -0.62 -2.06
CA SER A 19 -18.60 -0.38 -2.45
C SER A 19 -19.33 -1.67 -2.86
N ASN A 20 -18.64 -2.54 -3.61
CA ASN A 20 -19.19 -3.83 -3.99
C ASN A 20 -19.43 -4.75 -2.78
N LEU A 21 -18.50 -4.79 -1.82
CA LEU A 21 -18.69 -5.56 -0.60
C LEU A 21 -19.89 -5.07 0.23
N LEU A 22 -20.03 -3.75 0.38
CA LEU A 22 -21.15 -3.14 1.09
C LEU A 22 -22.50 -3.37 0.40
N ALA A 23 -22.54 -3.32 -0.93
CA ALA A 23 -23.75 -3.60 -1.70
C ALA A 23 -24.19 -5.06 -1.57
N LYS A 24 -23.25 -6.03 -1.52
CA LYS A 24 -23.54 -7.43 -1.21
C LYS A 24 -24.19 -7.62 0.18
N GLU A 25 -23.95 -6.73 1.12
CA GLU A 25 -24.60 -6.71 2.45
C GLU A 25 -25.97 -5.99 2.42
N GLY A 26 -26.47 -5.57 1.26
CA GLY A 26 -27.78 -4.95 1.08
C GLY A 26 -27.84 -3.44 1.37
N LEU A 27 -26.70 -2.76 1.45
CA LEU A 27 -26.65 -1.32 1.71
C LEU A 27 -26.79 -0.51 0.42
N LYS A 28 -27.45 0.65 0.51
CA LYS A 28 -27.56 1.62 -0.58
C LYS A 28 -26.31 2.52 -0.62
N ILE A 29 -25.50 2.40 -1.69
CA ILE A 29 -24.18 3.02 -1.78
C ILE A 29 -24.13 4.06 -2.91
N LEU A 30 -23.55 5.23 -2.60
CA LEU A 30 -23.08 6.19 -3.58
C LEU A 30 -21.55 6.25 -3.57
N VAL A 31 -20.95 6.19 -4.74
CA VAL A 31 -19.52 6.48 -4.94
C VAL A 31 -19.41 7.71 -5.81
N ILE A 32 -18.63 8.70 -5.40
CA ILE A 32 -18.31 9.88 -6.22
C ILE A 32 -16.83 9.90 -6.58
N ASP A 33 -16.51 10.40 -7.75
CA ASP A 33 -15.12 10.68 -8.15
C ASP A 33 -15.01 11.98 -8.96
N LYS A 34 -13.94 12.73 -8.73
CA LYS A 34 -13.63 13.97 -9.43
C LYS A 34 -13.28 13.74 -10.89
N ASP A 35 -12.71 12.58 -11.21
CA ASP A 35 -12.31 12.23 -12.57
C ASP A 35 -13.50 11.64 -13.35
N SER A 36 -13.38 11.65 -14.68
CA SER A 36 -14.33 10.94 -15.52
C SER A 36 -14.11 9.42 -15.40
N GLU A 37 -15.14 8.65 -15.71
CA GLU A 37 -15.06 7.19 -15.74
C GLU A 37 -13.88 6.68 -16.57
N GLU A 38 -13.64 7.32 -17.70
CA GLU A 38 -12.57 6.97 -18.64
C GLU A 38 -11.16 7.26 -18.10
N ASN A 39 -11.02 8.22 -17.18
CA ASN A 39 -9.73 8.64 -16.62
C ASN A 39 -9.37 7.97 -15.31
N LEU A 40 -10.23 7.09 -14.79
CA LEU A 40 -9.95 6.35 -13.58
C LEU A 40 -8.75 5.41 -13.74
N CYS A 41 -7.83 5.47 -12.79
CA CYS A 41 -6.68 4.56 -12.69
C CYS A 41 -5.77 4.50 -13.93
N LYS A 42 -5.80 5.52 -14.80
CA LYS A 42 -4.98 5.53 -16.04
C LYS A 42 -3.48 5.63 -15.79
N ARG A 43 -3.06 6.12 -14.64
CA ARG A 43 -1.63 6.20 -14.30
C ARG A 43 -1.14 4.89 -13.74
N LEU A 44 0.08 4.48 -14.14
CA LEU A 44 0.66 3.20 -13.76
C LEU A 44 -0.27 2.05 -14.17
N ASP A 45 -0.58 2.00 -15.46
CA ASP A 45 -1.58 1.11 -16.06
C ASP A 45 -1.33 -0.37 -15.73
N ILE A 46 -0.07 -0.82 -15.83
CA ILE A 46 0.23 -2.25 -15.60
C ILE A 46 0.31 -2.56 -14.12
N PHE A 47 -0.50 -3.51 -13.72
CA PHE A 47 -0.68 -3.96 -12.35
C PHE A 47 -0.31 -5.43 -12.17
N HIS A 48 0.50 -5.71 -11.15
CA HIS A 48 0.90 -7.06 -10.76
C HIS A 48 0.09 -7.51 -9.55
N PHE A 49 -0.54 -8.67 -9.65
CA PHE A 49 -1.42 -9.21 -8.63
C PHE A 49 -1.07 -10.66 -8.32
N THR A 50 -0.81 -10.98 -7.04
CA THR A 50 -0.60 -12.37 -6.64
C THR A 50 -1.87 -13.16 -6.86
N ARG A 51 -1.83 -14.27 -7.62
CA ARG A 51 -3.03 -15.04 -8.00
C ARG A 51 -3.82 -15.59 -6.81
N ASP A 52 -3.15 -15.88 -5.70
CA ASP A 52 -3.82 -16.27 -4.46
C ASP A 52 -4.75 -15.16 -3.91
N SER A 53 -4.51 -13.91 -4.28
CA SER A 53 -5.34 -12.77 -3.88
C SER A 53 -6.75 -12.82 -4.50
N TYR A 54 -6.95 -13.44 -5.65
CA TYR A 54 -8.28 -13.63 -6.21
C TYR A 54 -9.18 -14.40 -5.23
N LYS A 55 -8.70 -15.53 -4.72
CA LYS A 55 -9.41 -16.31 -3.71
C LYS A 55 -9.52 -15.58 -2.38
N GLN A 56 -8.44 -14.91 -1.95
CA GLN A 56 -8.42 -14.18 -0.68
C GLN A 56 -9.50 -13.10 -0.61
N PHE A 57 -9.74 -12.42 -1.73
CA PHE A 57 -10.65 -11.27 -1.79
C PHE A 57 -11.99 -11.57 -2.49
N ASP A 58 -12.30 -12.83 -2.75
CA ASP A 58 -13.53 -13.26 -3.45
C ASP A 58 -13.73 -12.53 -4.79
N ILE A 59 -12.66 -12.51 -5.59
CA ILE A 59 -12.64 -11.91 -6.93
C ILE A 59 -12.45 -13.01 -7.95
N GLU A 60 -13.21 -12.97 -9.04
CA GLU A 60 -13.03 -13.87 -10.17
C GLU A 60 -11.66 -13.67 -10.82
N GLU A 61 -10.96 -14.77 -11.09
CA GLU A 61 -9.62 -14.71 -11.68
C GLU A 61 -9.71 -14.19 -13.12
N SER A 62 -8.84 -13.26 -13.50
CA SER A 62 -8.68 -12.83 -14.87
C SER A 62 -7.95 -13.91 -15.65
N ILE A 63 -8.52 -14.32 -16.78
CA ILE A 63 -8.00 -15.38 -17.64
C ILE A 63 -7.68 -14.84 -19.04
N GLU A 64 -6.95 -15.61 -19.83
CA GLU A 64 -6.68 -15.30 -21.24
C GLU A 64 -8.00 -15.10 -22.02
N GLY A 65 -8.12 -13.95 -22.68
CA GLY A 65 -9.33 -13.50 -23.38
C GLY A 65 -10.10 -12.39 -22.66
N ASP A 66 -9.89 -12.17 -21.38
CA ASP A 66 -10.44 -11.02 -20.66
C ASP A 66 -9.74 -9.70 -21.09
N GLU A 67 -10.49 -8.60 -21.16
CA GLU A 67 -9.96 -7.30 -21.61
C GLU A 67 -8.76 -6.82 -20.77
N GLU A 68 -8.78 -7.09 -19.47
CA GLU A 68 -7.72 -6.67 -18.55
C GLU A 68 -6.54 -7.62 -18.50
N PHE A 69 -6.67 -8.86 -19.00
CA PHE A 69 -5.61 -9.87 -18.90
C PHE A 69 -4.42 -9.51 -19.78
N VAL A 70 -3.23 -9.58 -19.21
CA VAL A 70 -1.96 -9.40 -19.94
C VAL A 70 -1.23 -10.73 -20.05
N ARG A 71 -0.83 -11.28 -18.91
CA ARG A 71 -0.19 -12.61 -18.82
C ARG A 71 -0.09 -13.07 -17.37
N ASN A 72 0.23 -14.35 -17.21
CA ASN A 72 0.66 -14.92 -15.93
C ASN A 72 2.16 -15.24 -15.98
N PHE A 73 2.81 -15.20 -14.81
CA PHE A 73 4.14 -15.76 -14.64
C PHE A 73 4.28 -16.38 -13.24
N ASP A 74 5.15 -17.38 -13.12
CA ASP A 74 5.25 -18.19 -11.92
C ASP A 74 6.61 -18.07 -11.22
N ILE A 75 7.58 -17.39 -11.84
CA ILE A 75 8.93 -17.28 -11.28
C ILE A 75 9.33 -15.82 -11.15
N CYS A 76 9.70 -15.46 -9.92
CA CYS A 76 10.25 -14.16 -9.59
C CYS A 76 11.68 -14.30 -9.08
N TYR A 77 12.58 -13.47 -9.56
CA TYR A 77 13.95 -13.42 -9.09
C TYR A 77 14.16 -12.16 -8.24
N SER A 78 14.83 -12.35 -7.09
CA SER A 78 15.31 -11.23 -6.27
C SER A 78 16.83 -11.24 -6.29
N ARG A 79 17.45 -10.11 -6.59
CA ARG A 79 18.90 -9.96 -6.63
C ARG A 79 19.41 -9.04 -5.52
N SER A 80 20.59 -9.37 -5.02
CA SER A 80 21.28 -8.51 -4.07
C SER A 80 21.75 -7.21 -4.74
N ALA A 81 22.01 -6.17 -3.93
CA ALA A 81 22.35 -4.84 -4.40
C ALA A 81 23.57 -4.78 -5.33
N LYS A 82 24.49 -5.73 -5.26
CA LYS A 82 25.66 -5.85 -6.15
C LYS A 82 25.51 -6.94 -7.21
N ASN A 83 24.29 -7.46 -7.40
CA ASN A 83 24.01 -8.55 -8.33
C ASN A 83 24.86 -9.83 -8.12
N ARG A 84 25.35 -10.06 -6.91
CA ARG A 84 26.20 -11.21 -6.58
C ARG A 84 25.43 -12.45 -6.15
N HIS A 85 24.21 -12.26 -5.65
CA HIS A 85 23.34 -13.29 -5.13
C HIS A 85 21.94 -13.12 -5.69
N GLN A 86 21.36 -14.22 -6.13
CA GLN A 86 19.97 -14.29 -6.61
C GLN A 86 19.19 -15.25 -5.72
N LYS A 87 17.93 -14.93 -5.49
CA LYS A 87 16.94 -15.79 -4.85
C LYS A 87 15.76 -15.96 -5.79
N THR A 88 15.22 -17.17 -5.81
CA THR A 88 14.10 -17.55 -6.67
C THR A 88 12.85 -17.78 -5.82
N SER A 89 11.73 -17.24 -6.24
CA SER A 89 10.42 -17.47 -5.65
C SER A 89 9.44 -17.92 -6.73
N HIS A 90 8.69 -18.98 -6.46
CA HIS A 90 7.63 -19.51 -7.32
C HIS A 90 6.27 -18.85 -6.98
N THR A 91 6.27 -17.54 -6.88
CA THR A 91 5.07 -16.77 -6.61
C THR A 91 4.28 -16.59 -7.90
N LYS A 92 3.09 -17.19 -7.96
CA LYS A 92 2.16 -17.04 -9.09
C LYS A 92 1.64 -15.60 -9.15
N VAL A 93 1.90 -14.91 -10.25
CA VAL A 93 1.53 -13.51 -10.47
C VAL A 93 0.72 -13.38 -11.75
N ALA A 94 -0.39 -12.67 -11.68
CA ALA A 94 -1.12 -12.15 -12.82
C ALA A 94 -0.70 -10.72 -13.12
N VAL A 95 -0.51 -10.40 -14.37
CA VAL A 95 -0.28 -9.04 -14.90
C VAL A 95 -1.53 -8.59 -15.62
N MET A 96 -2.01 -7.41 -15.29
CA MET A 96 -3.28 -6.89 -15.81
C MET A 96 -3.18 -5.40 -16.13
N HIS A 97 -4.06 -4.96 -17.04
CA HIS A 97 -4.39 -3.54 -17.22
C HIS A 97 -5.25 -3.06 -16.05
N LEU A 98 -4.70 -2.20 -15.21
CA LEU A 98 -5.40 -1.71 -14.01
C LEU A 98 -6.72 -1.00 -14.32
N PRO A 99 -6.82 -0.08 -15.29
CA PRO A 99 -8.09 0.58 -15.61
C PRO A 99 -9.18 -0.40 -16.02
N LEU A 100 -8.86 -1.41 -16.83
CA LEU A 100 -9.80 -2.43 -17.29
C LEU A 100 -10.21 -3.37 -16.17
N PHE A 101 -9.27 -3.80 -15.32
CA PHE A 101 -9.57 -4.58 -14.13
C PHE A 101 -10.52 -3.83 -13.18
N ILE A 102 -10.29 -2.55 -12.93
CA ILE A 102 -11.18 -1.74 -12.09
C ILE A 102 -12.54 -1.51 -12.77
N LYS A 103 -12.59 -1.34 -14.10
CA LYS A 103 -13.85 -1.30 -14.87
C LYS A 103 -14.68 -2.56 -14.63
N ARG A 104 -14.07 -3.76 -14.67
CA ARG A 104 -14.75 -5.02 -14.38
C ARG A 104 -15.30 -5.06 -12.95
N LEU A 105 -14.49 -4.69 -11.95
CA LEU A 105 -14.94 -4.62 -10.55
C LEU A 105 -16.06 -3.61 -10.35
N ARG A 106 -15.99 -2.46 -11.01
CA ARG A 106 -17.03 -1.42 -10.96
C ARG A 106 -18.34 -1.91 -11.60
N ASN A 107 -18.28 -2.56 -12.76
CA ASN A 107 -19.46 -3.14 -13.41
C ASN A 107 -20.14 -4.16 -12.49
N LYS A 108 -19.37 -4.96 -11.76
CA LYS A 108 -19.90 -5.86 -10.74
C LYS A 108 -20.56 -5.13 -9.58
N ALA A 109 -19.97 -4.03 -9.12
CA ALA A 109 -20.56 -3.18 -8.09
C ALA A 109 -21.88 -2.55 -8.55
N ILE A 110 -21.93 -2.04 -9.79
CA ILE A 110 -23.16 -1.49 -10.41
C ILE A 110 -24.25 -2.57 -10.50
N SER A 111 -23.91 -3.77 -10.91
CA SER A 111 -24.87 -4.90 -10.98
C SER A 111 -25.42 -5.29 -9.60
N ASN A 112 -24.71 -4.97 -8.53
CA ASN A 112 -25.14 -5.13 -7.14
C ASN A 112 -25.83 -3.89 -6.56
N GLY A 113 -26.14 -2.86 -7.40
CA GLY A 113 -26.93 -1.69 -7.02
C GLY A 113 -26.12 -0.48 -6.53
N VAL A 114 -24.80 -0.46 -6.71
CA VAL A 114 -23.98 0.73 -6.40
C VAL A 114 -24.21 1.83 -7.45
N THR A 115 -24.42 3.05 -6.99
CA THR A 115 -24.47 4.25 -7.82
C THR A 115 -23.08 4.90 -7.90
N PHE A 116 -22.60 5.20 -9.10
CA PHE A 116 -21.35 5.93 -9.33
C PHE A 116 -21.63 7.26 -10.01
N ASN A 117 -21.13 8.35 -9.42
CA ASN A 117 -21.14 9.70 -10.01
C ASN A 117 -19.71 10.13 -10.31
N PHE A 118 -19.43 10.35 -11.58
CA PHE A 118 -18.13 10.83 -12.08
C PHE A 118 -18.17 12.34 -12.39
N ASN A 119 -16.98 12.94 -12.57
CA ASN A 119 -16.83 14.40 -12.74
C ASN A 119 -17.51 15.15 -11.59
N GLU A 120 -17.43 14.60 -10.38
CA GLU A 120 -18.09 15.13 -9.19
C GLU A 120 -17.12 15.16 -7.99
N SER A 121 -16.73 16.38 -7.61
CA SER A 121 -15.71 16.62 -6.60
C SER A 121 -16.31 16.88 -5.23
N PHE A 122 -15.85 16.16 -4.23
CA PHE A 122 -16.13 16.47 -2.84
C PHE A 122 -15.69 17.90 -2.49
N THR A 123 -16.53 18.65 -1.80
CA THR A 123 -16.22 20.01 -1.33
C THR A 123 -16.23 20.13 0.17
N ASN A 124 -17.26 19.60 0.86
CA ASN A 124 -17.32 19.68 2.33
C ASN A 124 -18.15 18.56 2.95
N LEU A 125 -18.04 18.43 4.27
CA LEU A 125 -18.88 17.57 5.09
C LEU A 125 -20.15 18.32 5.51
N ILE A 126 -21.25 17.59 5.67
CA ILE A 126 -22.49 18.05 6.28
C ILE A 126 -22.59 17.44 7.67
N TYR A 127 -22.92 18.27 8.65
CA TYR A 127 -23.10 17.86 10.04
C TYR A 127 -24.56 18.03 10.47
N ASP A 128 -25.05 17.15 11.32
CA ASP A 128 -26.35 17.27 11.98
C ASP A 128 -26.27 18.22 13.21
N ASN A 129 -27.41 18.41 13.89
CA ASN A 129 -27.51 19.25 15.06
C ASN A 129 -26.67 18.76 16.28
N ASN A 130 -26.24 17.49 16.25
CA ASN A 130 -25.36 16.89 17.27
C ASN A 130 -23.89 16.91 16.85
N ASN A 131 -23.55 17.67 15.82
CA ASN A 131 -22.22 17.77 15.23
C ASN A 131 -21.64 16.41 14.73
N ARG A 132 -22.54 15.49 14.30
CA ARG A 132 -22.18 14.21 13.67
C ARG A 132 -22.27 14.38 12.15
N ILE A 133 -21.36 13.74 11.43
CA ILE A 133 -21.38 13.71 9.96
C ILE A 133 -22.66 13.01 9.52
N CYS A 134 -23.43 13.68 8.65
CA CYS A 134 -24.66 13.15 8.07
C CYS A 134 -24.69 13.23 6.54
N GLY A 135 -23.58 13.63 5.90
CA GLY A 135 -23.49 13.70 4.44
C GLY A 135 -22.29 14.49 3.94
N ILE A 136 -22.32 14.77 2.65
CA ILE A 136 -21.31 15.57 1.95
C ILE A 136 -21.97 16.60 1.02
N THR A 137 -21.25 17.69 0.74
CA THR A 137 -21.49 18.55 -0.41
C THR A 137 -20.44 18.28 -1.48
N THR A 138 -20.84 18.43 -2.73
CA THR A 138 -19.99 18.32 -3.91
C THR A 138 -20.03 19.63 -4.70
N ASN A 139 -19.32 19.69 -5.82
CA ASN A 139 -19.43 20.80 -6.77
C ASN A 139 -20.77 20.82 -7.54
N LYS A 140 -21.63 19.81 -7.37
CA LYS A 140 -22.93 19.70 -8.05
C LYS A 140 -24.09 19.81 -7.06
N GLU A 141 -24.10 18.97 -6.02
CA GLU A 141 -25.23 18.89 -5.09
C GLU A 141 -24.81 18.38 -3.70
N SER A 142 -25.80 18.15 -2.85
CA SER A 142 -25.62 17.61 -1.49
C SER A 142 -26.23 16.22 -1.38
N TYR A 143 -25.52 15.33 -0.71
CA TYR A 143 -25.92 13.95 -0.43
C TYR A 143 -25.86 13.65 1.05
N TYR A 144 -26.81 12.83 1.53
CA TYR A 144 -26.92 12.45 2.94
C TYR A 144 -26.65 10.97 3.09
N ALA A 145 -25.96 10.60 4.15
CA ALA A 145 -25.64 9.21 4.47
C ALA A 145 -25.42 9.00 5.97
N LYS A 146 -25.55 7.74 6.41
CA LYS A 146 -25.24 7.30 7.76
C LYS A 146 -23.74 7.13 8.00
N LEU A 147 -22.97 6.91 6.94
CA LEU A 147 -21.51 6.77 6.98
C LEU A 147 -20.88 7.42 5.75
N VAL A 148 -19.81 8.18 5.94
CA VAL A 148 -18.95 8.73 4.88
C VAL A 148 -17.61 8.02 4.90
N VAL A 149 -17.14 7.55 3.75
CA VAL A 149 -15.87 6.84 3.58
C VAL A 149 -14.93 7.65 2.70
N ASP A 150 -13.73 7.93 3.21
CA ASP A 150 -12.65 8.55 2.43
C ASP A 150 -11.81 7.47 1.73
N ALA A 151 -11.95 7.37 0.42
CA ALA A 151 -11.15 6.56 -0.50
C ALA A 151 -10.46 7.44 -1.56
N SER A 152 -10.27 8.75 -1.26
CA SER A 152 -9.85 9.78 -2.22
C SER A 152 -8.33 9.77 -2.52
N GLY A 153 -7.64 8.69 -2.19
CA GLY A 153 -6.23 8.51 -2.48
C GLY A 153 -5.32 9.37 -1.60
N ILE A 154 -4.12 9.62 -2.09
CA ILE A 154 -3.02 10.22 -1.30
C ILE A 154 -3.36 11.60 -0.71
N VAL A 155 -4.24 12.36 -1.35
CA VAL A 155 -4.64 13.71 -0.87
C VAL A 155 -5.56 13.63 0.35
N SER A 156 -6.36 12.56 0.47
CA SER A 156 -7.27 12.31 1.61
C SER A 156 -8.16 13.52 1.92
N VAL A 157 -8.93 13.95 0.93
CA VAL A 157 -9.67 15.23 0.98
C VAL A 157 -10.75 15.28 2.06
N VAL A 158 -11.28 14.12 2.48
CA VAL A 158 -12.32 14.05 3.52
C VAL A 158 -11.69 13.95 4.90
N ARG A 159 -10.74 13.01 5.13
CA ARG A 159 -10.07 12.82 6.43
C ARG A 159 -9.46 14.13 6.95
N ARG A 160 -8.88 14.93 6.08
CA ARG A 160 -8.26 16.22 6.43
C ARG A 160 -9.25 17.25 6.98
N LYS A 161 -10.56 17.05 6.80
CA LYS A 161 -11.61 17.91 7.34
C LYS A 161 -12.25 17.36 8.62
N ILE A 162 -11.88 16.14 9.05
CA ILE A 162 -12.44 15.51 10.25
C ILE A 162 -11.84 16.16 11.51
N ASN A 163 -12.70 16.73 12.35
CA ASN A 163 -12.31 17.23 13.66
C ASN A 163 -12.71 16.21 14.74
N SER A 164 -11.83 15.27 15.04
CA SER A 164 -12.07 14.21 16.02
C SER A 164 -10.77 13.84 16.75
N PRO A 165 -10.79 13.57 18.06
CA PRO A 165 -9.61 13.11 18.80
C PRO A 165 -9.10 11.75 18.34
N TYR A 166 -9.95 10.98 17.67
CA TYR A 166 -9.62 9.65 17.13
C TYR A 166 -8.92 9.76 15.78
N MET A 167 -9.20 10.79 14.97
CA MET A 167 -8.61 10.94 13.64
C MET A 167 -7.34 11.78 13.67
N GLU A 168 -6.28 11.28 13.03
CA GLU A 168 -5.08 12.07 12.81
C GLU A 168 -5.22 12.93 11.56
N ASN A 169 -5.28 14.23 11.75
CA ASN A 169 -5.38 15.21 10.68
C ASN A 169 -3.98 15.65 10.22
N PHE A 170 -3.37 14.90 9.31
CA PHE A 170 -2.09 15.23 8.69
C PHE A 170 -2.20 15.37 7.18
N GLU A 171 -1.34 16.17 6.61
CA GLU A 171 -1.11 16.23 5.15
C GLU A 171 0.04 15.31 4.76
N ILE A 172 -0.04 14.75 3.57
CA ILE A 172 1.07 14.01 2.97
C ILE A 172 2.05 15.04 2.38
N THR A 173 3.27 15.02 2.88
CA THR A 173 4.36 15.85 2.38
C THR A 173 5.20 15.08 1.37
N PRO A 174 6.06 15.73 0.57
CA PRO A 174 7.01 15.02 -0.31
C PRO A 174 7.88 13.99 0.42
N ARG A 175 8.16 14.20 1.71
CA ARG A 175 8.94 13.26 2.54
C ARG A 175 8.17 12.01 2.95
N ASP A 176 6.83 12.04 2.83
CA ASP A 176 5.92 10.95 3.14
C ASP A 176 5.58 10.12 1.88
N MET A 177 6.21 10.40 0.75
CA MET A 177 5.90 9.75 -0.53
C MET A 177 6.98 8.76 -0.95
N PHE A 178 6.55 7.77 -1.72
CA PHE A 178 7.40 6.90 -2.50
C PHE A 178 7.15 7.23 -3.98
N TYR A 179 8.20 7.71 -4.64
CA TYR A 179 8.17 8.17 -6.02
C TYR A 179 8.54 7.02 -6.94
N VAL A 180 7.65 6.69 -7.86
CA VAL A 180 7.78 5.60 -8.82
C VAL A 180 8.10 6.17 -10.18
N LEU A 181 9.15 5.67 -10.81
CA LEU A 181 9.54 5.95 -12.18
C LEU A 181 9.52 4.63 -12.96
N LEU A 182 8.78 4.59 -14.05
CA LEU A 182 8.66 3.44 -14.94
C LEU A 182 9.15 3.81 -16.33
N LYS A 183 10.02 2.96 -16.91
CA LYS A 183 10.37 2.94 -18.32
C LYS A 183 9.62 1.77 -18.96
N TYR A 184 8.79 2.04 -19.94
CA TYR A 184 8.18 1.05 -20.81
C TYR A 184 9.10 0.85 -22.01
N VAL A 185 9.55 -0.39 -22.20
CA VAL A 185 10.64 -0.68 -23.14
C VAL A 185 10.29 -1.86 -24.04
N LYS A 186 10.86 -1.85 -25.25
CA LYS A 186 10.88 -3.00 -26.17
C LYS A 186 12.26 -3.62 -26.13
N LEU A 187 12.32 -4.92 -25.82
CA LEU A 187 13.58 -5.67 -25.80
C LEU A 187 14.05 -5.97 -27.23
N HIS A 188 15.36 -5.91 -27.47
CA HIS A 188 15.95 -6.17 -28.80
C HIS A 188 16.06 -7.66 -29.10
N GLU A 189 16.20 -8.51 -28.10
CA GLU A 189 16.33 -9.96 -28.21
C GLU A 189 15.01 -10.62 -27.84
N LYS A 190 14.72 -11.79 -28.42
CA LYS A 190 13.53 -12.61 -28.09
C LYS A 190 13.62 -13.21 -26.68
N GLU A 191 14.24 -12.52 -25.75
CA GLU A 191 14.25 -12.95 -24.36
C GLU A 191 12.88 -12.67 -23.73
N GLU A 192 12.30 -13.70 -23.14
CA GLU A 192 11.17 -13.52 -22.26
C GLU A 192 11.59 -12.58 -21.12
N PRO A 193 10.89 -11.46 -20.90
CA PRO A 193 11.24 -10.54 -19.83
C PRO A 193 11.07 -11.23 -18.48
N VAL A 194 12.19 -11.43 -17.81
CA VAL A 194 12.22 -12.10 -16.51
C VAL A 194 11.74 -11.13 -15.45
N THR A 195 10.85 -11.58 -14.58
CA THR A 195 10.49 -10.79 -13.39
C THR A 195 11.65 -10.78 -12.42
N LEU A 196 12.31 -9.65 -12.35
CA LEU A 196 13.45 -9.42 -11.49
C LEU A 196 13.17 -8.26 -10.55
N SER A 197 13.50 -8.40 -9.28
CA SER A 197 13.50 -7.29 -8.35
C SER A 197 14.83 -7.20 -7.60
N THR A 198 15.21 -5.98 -7.24
CA THR A 198 16.29 -5.72 -6.30
C THR A 198 15.81 -4.72 -5.26
N SER A 199 16.20 -4.94 -4.01
CA SER A 199 15.82 -4.07 -2.90
C SER A 199 17.07 -3.51 -2.25
N TRP A 200 17.33 -2.25 -2.49
CA TRP A 200 18.27 -1.47 -1.71
C TRP A 200 17.54 -0.91 -0.48
N PRO A 201 18.23 -0.62 0.61
CA PRO A 201 17.57 -0.05 1.78
C PRO A 201 16.79 1.24 1.51
N TYR A 202 17.17 2.03 0.49
CA TYR A 202 16.58 3.34 0.17
C TYR A 202 15.86 3.40 -1.17
N TYR A 203 15.88 2.35 -1.99
CA TYR A 203 15.04 2.21 -3.18
C TYR A 203 14.76 0.76 -3.53
N LYS A 204 13.75 0.53 -4.34
CA LYS A 204 13.44 -0.74 -4.98
C LYS A 204 13.54 -0.56 -6.49
N GLY A 205 14.23 -1.49 -7.19
CA GLY A 205 14.25 -1.57 -8.63
C GLY A 205 13.67 -2.90 -9.10
N TRP A 206 13.01 -2.92 -10.27
CA TRP A 206 12.47 -4.14 -10.84
C TRP A 206 12.45 -4.10 -12.37
N ILE A 207 12.45 -5.29 -12.95
CA ILE A 207 12.13 -5.54 -14.36
C ILE A 207 10.92 -6.49 -14.34
N ALA A 208 9.92 -6.21 -15.15
CA ALA A 208 8.72 -7.03 -15.23
C ALA A 208 8.20 -7.08 -16.67
N PRO A 209 7.49 -8.15 -17.05
CA PRO A 209 6.83 -8.25 -18.35
C PRO A 209 5.80 -7.16 -18.58
N GLN A 210 5.62 -6.75 -19.85
CA GLN A 210 4.56 -5.88 -20.33
C GLN A 210 3.60 -6.65 -21.25
N HIS A 211 2.54 -5.98 -21.70
CA HIS A 211 1.40 -6.59 -22.41
C HIS A 211 1.67 -7.06 -23.85
N TYR A 212 2.79 -6.75 -24.46
CA TYR A 212 3.15 -7.24 -25.79
C TYR A 212 4.44 -8.06 -25.77
N GLU A 213 4.61 -8.92 -26.77
CA GLU A 213 5.79 -9.76 -26.90
C GLU A 213 7.06 -8.92 -26.98
N GLY A 214 8.06 -9.27 -26.18
CA GLY A 214 9.29 -8.51 -26.05
C GLY A 214 9.17 -7.17 -25.31
N GLY A 215 8.00 -6.86 -24.75
CA GLY A 215 7.79 -5.68 -23.90
C GLY A 215 8.18 -5.91 -22.45
N ALA A 216 8.84 -4.93 -21.84
CA ALA A 216 9.16 -4.95 -20.42
C ALA A 216 8.96 -3.59 -19.77
N ILE A 217 8.81 -3.60 -18.44
CA ILE A 217 8.83 -2.42 -17.60
C ILE A 217 10.10 -2.46 -16.76
N ILE A 218 10.89 -1.41 -16.81
CA ILE A 218 12.00 -1.17 -15.91
C ILE A 218 11.55 -0.11 -14.91
N GLY A 219 11.40 -0.47 -13.66
CA GLY A 219 10.83 0.39 -12.64
C GLY A 219 11.78 0.65 -11.48
N VAL A 220 11.71 1.85 -10.92
CA VAL A 220 12.33 2.20 -9.65
C VAL A 220 11.34 2.96 -8.78
N GLY A 221 11.32 2.62 -7.49
CA GLY A 221 10.64 3.38 -6.47
C GLY A 221 11.61 3.85 -5.39
N ALA A 222 11.57 5.13 -5.05
CA ALA A 222 12.42 5.74 -4.04
C ALA A 222 11.70 6.86 -3.27
N ASN A 223 12.21 7.23 -2.09
CA ASN A 223 11.71 8.38 -1.34
C ASN A 223 12.30 9.70 -1.87
N LEU A 224 11.96 10.80 -1.26
CA LEU A 224 12.45 12.16 -1.39
C LEU A 224 11.87 12.94 -2.57
N SER A 225 12.12 12.51 -3.82
CA SER A 225 11.67 13.22 -5.01
C SER A 225 11.78 12.35 -6.28
N PHE A 226 11.17 12.80 -7.37
CA PHE A 226 11.39 12.18 -8.70
C PHE A 226 12.84 12.29 -9.17
N ASP A 227 13.55 13.39 -8.88
CA ASP A 227 14.96 13.51 -9.24
C ASP A 227 15.83 12.51 -8.51
N TYR A 228 15.50 12.23 -7.25
CA TYR A 228 16.15 11.15 -6.49
C TYR A 228 15.82 9.77 -7.07
N ALA A 229 14.57 9.53 -7.46
CA ALA A 229 14.18 8.30 -8.15
C ALA A 229 14.94 8.11 -9.48
N ARG A 230 15.18 9.19 -10.25
CA ARG A 230 16.04 9.14 -11.46
C ARG A 230 17.49 8.76 -11.14
N LYS A 231 18.06 9.32 -10.08
CA LYS A 231 19.41 8.92 -9.62
C LYS A 231 19.44 7.43 -9.21
N CYS A 232 18.38 6.95 -8.56
CA CYS A 232 18.26 5.54 -8.20
C CYS A 232 18.08 4.64 -9.43
N MET A 233 17.34 5.09 -10.46
CA MET A 233 17.21 4.38 -11.74
C MET A 233 18.60 4.21 -12.41
N ALA A 234 19.39 5.25 -12.50
CA ALA A 234 20.75 5.15 -13.04
C ALA A 234 21.63 4.17 -12.24
N LYS A 235 21.55 4.19 -10.90
CA LYS A 235 22.24 3.21 -10.04
C LYS A 235 21.73 1.77 -10.24
N PHE A 236 20.45 1.59 -10.49
CA PHE A 236 19.86 0.29 -10.76
C PHE A 236 20.38 -0.27 -12.08
N GLU A 237 20.33 0.54 -13.14
CA GLU A 237 20.83 0.17 -14.47
C GLU A 237 22.35 -0.11 -14.48
N GLU A 238 23.14 0.61 -13.69
CA GLU A 238 24.58 0.35 -13.51
C GLU A 238 24.88 -0.98 -12.80
N ASN A 239 24.10 -1.35 -11.80
CA ASN A 239 24.41 -2.49 -10.92
C ASN A 239 23.78 -3.81 -11.38
N ILE A 240 22.75 -3.77 -12.21
CA ILE A 240 22.05 -4.95 -12.71
C ILE A 240 22.27 -5.06 -14.22
N PRO A 241 22.65 -6.23 -14.74
CA PRO A 241 22.72 -6.44 -16.17
C PRO A 241 21.35 -6.13 -16.81
N MET A 242 21.29 -5.06 -17.59
CA MET A 242 20.08 -4.68 -18.31
C MET A 242 20.07 -5.37 -19.66
N PRO A 243 18.91 -5.90 -20.10
CA PRO A 243 18.75 -6.33 -21.50
C PRO A 243 18.91 -5.11 -22.41
N LYS A 244 19.31 -5.32 -23.65
CA LYS A 244 19.30 -4.23 -24.65
C LYS A 244 17.85 -3.91 -25.00
N TYR A 245 17.48 -2.63 -24.93
CA TYR A 245 16.11 -2.19 -25.15
C TYR A 245 16.02 -0.87 -25.90
N GLU A 246 14.85 -0.64 -26.47
CA GLU A 246 14.39 0.65 -26.99
C GLU A 246 13.36 1.23 -26.01
N LEU A 247 13.58 2.46 -25.56
CA LEU A 247 12.63 3.17 -24.69
C LEU A 247 11.41 3.59 -25.52
N GLN A 248 10.21 3.20 -25.07
CA GLN A 248 8.96 3.60 -25.70
C GLN A 248 8.39 4.86 -25.03
N TYR A 249 8.22 4.84 -23.73
CA TYR A 249 7.78 5.99 -22.94
C TYR A 249 8.12 5.82 -21.45
N GLU A 250 7.98 6.90 -20.69
CA GLU A 250 8.14 6.90 -19.24
C GLU A 250 6.84 7.31 -18.55
N GLU A 251 6.58 6.72 -17.40
CA GLU A 251 5.54 7.14 -16.47
C GLU A 251 6.10 7.45 -15.10
N MET A 252 5.44 8.37 -14.41
CA MET A 252 5.77 8.75 -13.04
C MET A 252 4.51 8.75 -12.18
N GLY A 253 4.64 8.17 -10.99
CA GLY A 253 3.58 8.17 -10.00
C GLY A 253 4.13 8.26 -8.59
N CYS A 254 3.26 8.44 -7.63
CA CYS A 254 3.64 8.39 -6.23
C CYS A 254 2.57 7.70 -5.39
N THR A 255 3.00 7.08 -4.30
CA THR A 255 2.13 6.45 -3.30
C THR A 255 2.52 6.94 -1.91
N PRO A 256 1.58 6.96 -0.93
CA PRO A 256 1.92 7.36 0.42
C PRO A 256 2.89 6.37 1.05
N TYR A 257 3.98 6.87 1.60
CA TYR A 257 5.02 6.07 2.23
C TYR A 257 5.30 6.52 3.67
N ARG A 258 4.23 6.65 4.43
CA ARG A 258 4.26 6.87 5.86
C ARG A 258 3.44 5.81 6.59
N ARG A 259 3.52 5.77 7.93
CA ARG A 259 2.61 4.92 8.69
C ARG A 259 1.16 5.34 8.49
N PRO A 260 0.22 4.40 8.53
CA PRO A 260 -1.20 4.71 8.61
C PRO A 260 -1.57 5.58 9.82
N PRO A 261 -2.71 6.27 9.81
CA PRO A 261 -3.27 6.85 11.03
C PRO A 261 -3.49 5.75 12.07
N PHE A 262 -3.42 6.11 13.35
CA PHE A 262 -3.61 5.14 14.43
C PHE A 262 -5.07 4.68 14.56
N SER A 263 -6.03 5.46 14.09
CA SER A 263 -7.42 5.07 13.92
C SER A 263 -7.89 5.38 12.51
N PHE A 264 -8.70 4.49 11.96
CA PHE A 264 -9.33 4.62 10.64
C PHE A 264 -10.77 5.11 10.73
N VAL A 265 -11.33 5.24 11.93
CA VAL A 265 -12.74 5.56 12.16
C VAL A 265 -12.93 6.72 13.11
N SER A 266 -14.04 7.40 12.91
CA SER A 266 -14.62 8.40 13.81
C SER A 266 -16.15 8.27 13.67
N ASP A 267 -16.93 9.07 14.41
CA ASP A 267 -18.38 9.04 14.30
C ASP A 267 -18.82 9.32 12.86
N ASN A 268 -19.57 8.37 12.31
CA ASN A 268 -20.10 8.37 10.94
C ASN A 268 -19.03 8.54 9.85
N PHE A 269 -17.77 8.16 10.14
CA PHE A 269 -16.64 8.31 9.21
C PHE A 269 -15.68 7.12 9.24
N MET A 270 -15.17 6.77 8.05
CA MET A 270 -14.10 5.79 7.87
C MET A 270 -13.13 6.23 6.76
N VAL A 271 -11.83 5.89 6.90
CA VAL A 271 -10.82 6.10 5.85
C VAL A 271 -10.20 4.78 5.40
N ILE A 272 -10.00 4.62 4.08
CA ILE A 272 -9.48 3.40 3.46
C ILE A 272 -8.42 3.69 2.39
N GLY A 273 -7.70 2.68 1.96
CA GLY A 273 -6.75 2.76 0.84
C GLY A 273 -5.59 3.73 1.08
N ASP A 274 -5.18 4.42 0.03
CA ASP A 274 -4.08 5.39 0.11
C ASP A 274 -4.44 6.63 0.96
N ALA A 275 -5.71 6.97 1.10
CA ALA A 275 -6.16 7.98 2.05
C ALA A 275 -5.85 7.60 3.51
N ALA A 276 -5.77 6.29 3.79
CA ALA A 276 -5.33 5.70 5.05
C ALA A 276 -3.86 5.27 5.05
N CYS A 277 -3.07 5.57 4.02
CA CYS A 277 -1.65 5.22 3.91
C CYS A 277 -1.38 3.71 4.07
N LEU A 278 -2.20 2.84 3.46
CA LEU A 278 -2.12 1.38 3.64
C LEU A 278 -1.11 0.68 2.73
N THR A 279 -0.26 1.41 2.02
CA THR A 279 0.77 0.84 1.16
C THR A 279 1.76 -0.03 1.97
N LYS A 280 2.01 -1.25 1.49
CA LYS A 280 2.98 -2.18 2.09
C LYS A 280 4.38 -1.57 2.10
N PRO A 281 5.09 -1.58 3.23
CA PRO A 281 6.36 -0.85 3.34
C PRO A 281 7.53 -1.47 2.59
N TRP A 282 7.49 -2.76 2.23
CA TRP A 282 8.63 -3.45 1.60
C TRP A 282 8.56 -3.54 0.07
N ASN A 283 7.36 -3.49 -0.51
CA ASN A 283 7.20 -3.67 -1.96
C ASN A 283 6.33 -2.60 -2.64
N GLY A 284 5.72 -1.70 -1.86
CA GLY A 284 4.92 -0.61 -2.41
C GLY A 284 3.51 -1.02 -2.88
N GLU A 285 3.06 -2.25 -2.61
CA GLU A 285 1.71 -2.69 -2.96
C GLU A 285 0.66 -1.96 -2.12
N GLY A 286 -0.25 -1.22 -2.76
CA GLY A 286 -1.37 -0.52 -2.10
C GLY A 286 -2.68 -1.30 -2.16
N ILE A 287 -2.96 -1.96 -3.29
CA ILE A 287 -4.28 -2.54 -3.59
C ILE A 287 -4.64 -3.70 -2.65
N PRO A 288 -3.88 -4.82 -2.59
CA PRO A 288 -4.19 -5.90 -1.66
C PRO A 288 -4.18 -5.44 -0.20
N SER A 289 -3.29 -4.52 0.14
CA SER A 289 -3.18 -3.95 1.48
C SER A 289 -4.43 -3.18 1.92
N ALA A 290 -5.02 -2.40 1.01
CA ALA A 290 -6.30 -1.73 1.26
C ALA A 290 -7.46 -2.74 1.41
N TRP A 291 -7.48 -3.77 0.58
CA TRP A 291 -8.55 -4.77 0.58
C TRP A 291 -8.56 -5.66 1.83
N VAL A 292 -7.40 -5.89 2.44
CA VAL A 292 -7.31 -6.54 3.76
C VAL A 292 -8.10 -5.77 4.84
N GLN A 293 -8.11 -4.44 4.78
CA GLN A 293 -8.92 -3.62 5.67
C GLN A 293 -10.41 -3.67 5.27
N CYS A 294 -10.71 -3.54 3.98
CA CYS A 294 -12.08 -3.45 3.45
C CYS A 294 -12.90 -4.72 3.70
N THR A 295 -12.29 -5.90 3.54
CA THR A 295 -13.00 -7.19 3.60
C THR A 295 -13.70 -7.41 4.95
N PRO A 296 -13.05 -7.36 6.12
CA PRO A 296 -13.74 -7.48 7.40
C PRO A 296 -14.60 -6.25 7.72
N ALA A 297 -14.20 -5.06 7.27
CA ALA A 297 -14.90 -3.82 7.56
C ALA A 297 -16.32 -3.79 6.96
N ALA A 298 -16.55 -4.41 5.80
CA ALA A 298 -17.85 -4.40 5.14
C ALA A 298 -18.95 -5.03 6.03
N LYS A 299 -18.69 -6.21 6.62
CA LYS A 299 -19.62 -6.87 7.52
C LYS A 299 -19.84 -6.08 8.81
N ILE A 300 -18.78 -5.47 9.35
CA ILE A 300 -18.87 -4.64 10.55
C ILE A 300 -19.77 -3.43 10.25
N VAL A 301 -19.52 -2.70 9.16
CA VAL A 301 -20.33 -1.56 8.75
C VAL A 301 -21.79 -1.94 8.55
N ALA A 302 -22.07 -3.05 7.87
CA ALA A 302 -23.45 -3.51 7.64
C ALA A 302 -24.19 -3.79 8.94
N ASN A 303 -23.54 -4.37 9.95
CA ASN A 303 -24.12 -4.61 11.27
C ASN A 303 -24.30 -3.33 12.06
N VAL A 304 -23.29 -2.44 12.03
CA VAL A 304 -23.29 -1.16 12.74
C VAL A 304 -24.40 -0.24 12.24
N LEU A 305 -24.66 -0.20 10.94
CA LEU A 305 -25.73 0.64 10.37
C LEU A 305 -27.15 0.15 10.68
N LYS A 306 -27.29 -1.07 11.19
CA LYS A 306 -28.54 -1.62 11.74
C LYS A 306 -28.70 -1.35 13.25
N HIS A 307 -27.62 -0.95 13.93
CA HIS A 307 -27.64 -0.64 15.36
C HIS A 307 -28.36 0.71 15.61
N PRO A 308 -29.12 0.85 16.71
CA PRO A 308 -29.85 2.10 17.01
C PRO A 308 -28.97 3.34 17.07
N ASP A 309 -27.75 3.22 17.63
CA ASP A 309 -26.79 4.33 17.75
C ASP A 309 -26.03 4.60 16.44
N GLY A 310 -26.16 3.73 15.45
CA GLY A 310 -25.51 3.85 14.15
C GLY A 310 -23.98 3.75 14.19
N ALA A 311 -23.33 4.42 13.27
CA ALA A 311 -21.88 4.34 13.04
C ALA A 311 -21.08 5.22 14.01
N THR A 312 -21.26 5.05 15.32
CA THR A 312 -20.41 5.69 16.33
C THR A 312 -19.00 5.13 16.27
N VAL A 313 -18.02 5.87 16.82
CA VAL A 313 -16.64 5.39 16.90
C VAL A 313 -16.54 4.09 17.71
N GLU A 314 -17.36 3.92 18.74
CA GLU A 314 -17.44 2.70 19.55
C GLU A 314 -17.86 1.51 18.70
N ASN A 315 -18.95 1.64 17.94
CA ASN A 315 -19.50 0.58 17.10
C ASN A 315 -18.58 0.22 15.93
N LEU A 316 -17.84 1.20 15.39
CA LEU A 316 -16.84 1.00 14.32
C LEU A 316 -15.48 0.53 14.83
N TRP A 317 -15.23 0.54 16.16
CA TRP A 317 -13.90 0.36 16.72
C TRP A 317 -13.21 -0.96 16.37
N GLU A 318 -14.00 -1.99 16.17
CA GLU A 318 -13.49 -3.32 15.79
C GLU A 318 -12.71 -3.30 14.45
N ILE A 319 -13.06 -2.39 13.53
CA ILE A 319 -12.31 -2.19 12.27
C ILE A 319 -10.86 -1.82 12.58
N ASN A 320 -10.65 -0.89 13.51
CA ASN A 320 -9.31 -0.51 13.94
C ASN A 320 -8.58 -1.71 14.58
N ARG A 321 -9.24 -2.39 15.50
CA ARG A 321 -8.62 -3.47 16.26
C ARG A 321 -8.15 -4.61 15.36
N LEU A 322 -9.01 -5.07 14.46
CA LEU A 322 -8.69 -6.15 13.53
C LEU A 322 -7.47 -5.80 12.66
N TYR A 323 -7.48 -4.62 12.05
CA TYR A 323 -6.36 -4.21 11.21
C TYR A 323 -5.09 -3.98 12.03
N GLN A 324 -5.15 -3.21 13.11
CA GLN A 324 -3.96 -2.79 13.86
C GLN A 324 -3.27 -3.94 14.60
N THR A 325 -4.02 -4.97 15.04
CA THR A 325 -3.44 -6.16 15.67
C THR A 325 -3.01 -7.23 14.68
N GLY A 326 -3.48 -7.17 13.43
CA GLY A 326 -3.09 -8.03 12.31
C GLY A 326 -2.02 -7.38 11.43
N GLU A 327 -2.39 -7.09 10.18
CA GLU A 327 -1.53 -6.50 9.17
C GLU A 327 -0.86 -5.21 9.64
N GLY A 328 -1.57 -4.36 10.37
CA GLY A 328 -1.03 -3.11 10.90
C GLY A 328 0.18 -3.29 11.80
N ALA A 329 0.19 -4.33 12.65
CA ALA A 329 1.33 -4.65 13.51
C ALA A 329 2.55 -5.10 12.70
N GLU A 330 2.33 -5.94 11.66
CA GLU A 330 3.40 -6.43 10.79
C GLU A 330 3.97 -5.29 9.92
N TYR A 331 3.11 -4.47 9.34
CA TYR A 331 3.54 -3.34 8.51
C TYR A 331 4.25 -2.27 9.34
N ALA A 332 3.77 -1.98 10.54
CA ALA A 332 4.44 -1.06 11.44
C ALA A 332 5.83 -1.55 11.85
N ALA A 333 5.97 -2.85 12.14
CA ALA A 333 7.25 -3.46 12.46
C ALA A 333 8.22 -3.41 11.28
N THR A 334 7.77 -3.81 10.10
CA THR A 334 8.58 -3.82 8.88
C THR A 334 9.00 -2.41 8.48
N ARG A 335 8.10 -1.43 8.56
CA ARG A 335 8.42 -0.03 8.29
C ARG A 335 9.50 0.50 9.24
N ALA A 336 9.37 0.22 10.54
CA ALA A 336 10.38 0.64 11.53
C ALA A 336 11.74 -0.04 11.29
N LEU A 337 11.73 -1.30 10.82
CA LEU A 337 12.94 -2.02 10.45
C LEU A 337 13.62 -1.38 9.23
N LEU A 338 12.85 -1.09 8.17
CA LEU A 338 13.36 -0.46 6.94
C LEU A 338 13.92 0.94 7.20
N ILE A 339 13.20 1.77 7.98
CA ILE A 339 13.69 3.11 8.38
C ILE A 339 15.07 3.02 9.03
N GLY A 340 15.26 2.08 9.94
CA GLY A 340 16.54 1.92 10.63
C GLY A 340 17.64 1.27 9.78
N ALA A 341 17.26 0.51 8.74
CA ALA A 341 18.18 -0.20 7.86
C ALA A 341 18.62 0.62 6.63
N VAL A 342 18.00 1.77 6.38
CA VAL A 342 18.21 2.57 5.15
C VAL A 342 19.66 2.95 4.87
N ASN A 343 20.49 3.06 5.91
CA ASN A 343 21.91 3.40 5.80
C ASN A 343 22.85 2.17 5.75
N MET A 344 22.34 0.97 5.55
CA MET A 344 23.19 -0.20 5.30
C MET A 344 23.85 -0.08 3.92
N GLY A 345 25.11 -0.46 3.84
CA GLY A 345 25.85 -0.48 2.59
C GLY A 345 25.45 -1.63 1.66
N LYS A 346 25.79 -1.49 0.38
CA LYS A 346 25.54 -2.51 -0.65
C LYS A 346 26.20 -3.86 -0.33
N TYR A 347 27.36 -3.87 0.28
CA TYR A 347 28.04 -5.10 0.72
C TYR A 347 27.36 -5.75 1.94
N ASP A 348 26.79 -4.94 2.82
CA ASP A 348 25.96 -5.44 3.92
C ASP A 348 24.71 -6.15 3.37
N ASN A 349 24.07 -5.59 2.35
CA ASN A 349 22.94 -6.20 1.66
C ASN A 349 23.33 -7.55 1.02
N ASP A 350 24.45 -7.60 0.27
CA ASP A 350 24.97 -8.85 -0.30
C ASP A 350 25.23 -9.91 0.77
N PHE A 351 25.77 -9.51 1.93
CA PHE A 351 26.00 -10.42 3.05
C PHE A 351 24.69 -11.01 3.60
N LEU A 352 23.63 -10.17 3.72
CA LEU A 352 22.32 -10.63 4.18
C LEU A 352 21.68 -11.62 3.20
N PHE A 353 21.75 -11.36 1.90
CA PHE A 353 21.28 -12.27 0.84
C PHE A 353 22.03 -13.61 0.88
N LYS A 354 23.36 -13.57 0.86
CA LYS A 354 24.22 -14.76 0.89
C LYS A 354 23.90 -15.68 2.06
N ASN A 355 23.52 -15.12 3.19
CA ASN A 355 23.31 -15.88 4.42
C ASN A 355 21.85 -16.16 4.74
N ASN A 356 20.93 -16.02 3.79
CA ASN A 356 19.50 -16.27 3.94
C ASN A 356 18.87 -15.53 5.15
N ILE A 357 19.31 -14.28 5.39
CA ILE A 357 18.78 -13.42 6.46
C ILE A 357 17.66 -12.55 5.92
N VAL A 358 17.76 -12.12 4.66
CA VAL A 358 16.73 -11.43 3.89
C VAL A 358 16.63 -12.12 2.53
N PHE A 359 15.42 -12.28 2.02
CA PHE A 359 15.14 -13.00 0.78
C PHE A 359 15.73 -14.42 0.78
N VAL A 360 14.88 -15.39 0.83
CA VAL A 360 15.21 -16.81 0.84
C VAL A 360 14.52 -17.44 -0.36
N SER A 361 15.22 -18.24 -1.15
CA SER A 361 14.61 -19.02 -2.22
C SER A 361 13.66 -20.06 -1.64
N ASP A 362 12.62 -20.45 -2.40
CA ASP A 362 11.62 -21.42 -1.94
C ASP A 362 12.22 -22.81 -1.65
N ASP A 363 13.34 -23.16 -2.27
CA ASP A 363 14.10 -24.38 -2.07
C ASP A 363 15.16 -24.27 -0.96
N GLU A 364 15.33 -23.10 -0.35
CA GLU A 364 16.29 -22.85 0.73
C GLU A 364 15.61 -22.70 2.09
N GLN A 365 16.40 -22.75 3.14
CA GLN A 365 15.93 -22.49 4.51
C GLN A 365 16.42 -21.12 5.02
N PRO A 366 15.58 -20.38 5.74
CA PRO A 366 16.00 -19.18 6.44
C PRO A 366 17.15 -19.47 7.40
N ASN A 367 18.03 -18.50 7.58
CA ASN A 367 19.15 -18.65 8.51
C ASN A 367 18.65 -18.95 9.95
N PRO A 368 18.96 -20.13 10.53
CA PRO A 368 18.43 -20.51 11.84
C PRO A 368 19.05 -19.71 13.00
N LYS A 369 20.20 -19.05 12.77
CA LYS A 369 20.93 -18.30 13.79
C LYS A 369 21.42 -16.95 13.26
N PRO A 370 20.51 -16.05 12.77
CA PRO A 370 20.90 -14.84 12.06
C PRO A 370 21.79 -13.92 12.89
N LEU A 371 21.51 -13.76 14.19
CA LEU A 371 22.32 -12.91 15.06
C LEU A 371 23.75 -13.44 15.23
N LYS A 372 23.93 -14.77 15.31
CA LYS A 372 25.28 -15.39 15.38
C LYS A 372 26.05 -15.17 14.08
N THR A 373 25.37 -15.32 12.93
CA THR A 373 25.92 -15.06 11.59
C THR A 373 26.34 -13.60 11.43
N LEU A 374 25.48 -12.65 11.82
CA LEU A 374 25.80 -11.22 11.79
C LEU A 374 27.00 -10.85 12.66
N ARG A 375 27.11 -11.43 13.89
CA ARG A 375 28.26 -11.22 14.77
C ARG A 375 29.54 -11.76 14.17
N LYS A 376 29.51 -12.94 13.54
CA LYS A 376 30.65 -13.53 12.83
C LYS A 376 31.07 -12.65 11.65
N GLY A 377 30.10 -12.22 10.81
CA GLY A 377 30.34 -11.32 9.68
C GLY A 377 30.99 -10.00 10.10
N LYS A 378 30.48 -9.38 11.20
CA LYS A 378 31.08 -8.17 11.76
C LYS A 378 32.55 -8.37 12.23
N ARG A 379 32.84 -9.51 12.88
CA ARG A 379 34.22 -9.83 13.35
C ARG A 379 35.20 -10.08 12.20
N SER A 380 34.74 -10.69 11.12
CA SER A 380 35.55 -10.97 9.93
C SER A 380 35.63 -9.80 8.94
N GLY A 381 34.95 -8.67 9.19
CA GLY A 381 34.89 -7.54 8.27
C GLY A 381 33.95 -7.72 7.06
N MET A 382 33.28 -8.87 6.93
CA MET A 382 32.33 -9.14 5.83
C MET A 382 30.99 -8.43 5.99
N PHE A 383 30.66 -7.98 7.21
CA PHE A 383 29.50 -7.17 7.53
C PHE A 383 29.96 -5.93 8.30
N SER A 384 29.55 -4.75 7.87
CA SER A 384 30.08 -3.51 8.44
C SER A 384 29.67 -3.31 9.91
N LYS A 385 30.50 -2.63 10.69
CA LYS A 385 30.15 -2.23 12.07
C LYS A 385 28.92 -1.34 12.10
N GLN A 386 28.79 -0.42 11.12
CA GLN A 386 27.67 0.49 10.98
C GLN A 386 26.39 -0.29 10.63
N GLY A 387 26.44 -1.19 9.63
CA GLY A 387 25.31 -2.04 9.24
C GLY A 387 24.81 -2.91 10.41
N PHE A 388 25.74 -3.50 11.16
CA PHE A 388 25.40 -4.27 12.36
C PHE A 388 24.66 -3.43 13.40
N LYS A 389 25.20 -2.24 13.74
CA LYS A 389 24.60 -1.31 14.72
C LYS A 389 23.20 -0.85 14.25
N SER A 390 23.08 -0.45 12.98
CA SER A 390 21.82 -0.01 12.38
C SER A 390 20.75 -1.11 12.41
N LEU A 391 21.11 -2.33 11.96
CA LEU A 391 20.16 -3.44 11.92
C LEU A 391 19.69 -3.88 13.32
N ILE A 392 20.60 -3.98 14.30
CA ILE A 392 20.22 -4.32 15.68
C ILE A 392 19.33 -3.24 16.30
N SER A 393 19.66 -1.96 16.12
CA SER A 393 18.83 -0.85 16.60
C SER A 393 17.43 -0.87 15.94
N ALA A 394 17.38 -1.07 14.64
CA ALA A 394 16.13 -1.17 13.87
C ALA A 394 15.27 -2.35 14.35
N THR A 395 15.87 -3.52 14.56
CA THR A 395 15.16 -4.71 15.06
C THR A 395 14.56 -4.47 16.45
N ILE A 396 15.29 -3.81 17.35
CA ILE A 396 14.76 -3.48 18.69
C ILE A 396 13.58 -2.52 18.60
N LYS A 397 13.67 -1.47 17.78
CA LYS A 397 12.58 -0.50 17.56
C LYS A 397 11.35 -1.17 16.93
N SER A 398 11.57 -1.96 15.87
CA SER A 398 10.54 -2.74 15.18
C SER A 398 9.77 -3.64 16.15
N ASN A 399 10.47 -4.45 16.94
CA ASN A 399 9.85 -5.34 17.93
C ASN A 399 9.06 -4.58 19.01
N LYS A 400 9.54 -3.41 19.46
CA LYS A 400 8.81 -2.59 20.44
C LYS A 400 7.52 -2.03 19.84
N ILE A 401 7.55 -1.58 18.59
CA ILE A 401 6.38 -1.08 17.87
C ILE A 401 5.38 -2.23 17.67
N LYS A 402 5.82 -3.39 17.12
CA LYS A 402 4.95 -4.56 16.93
C LYS A 402 4.24 -4.97 18.23
N LYS A 403 5.00 -5.14 19.32
CA LYS A 403 4.44 -5.50 20.63
C LYS A 403 3.45 -4.46 21.16
N HIS A 404 3.59 -3.20 20.79
CA HIS A 404 2.66 -2.15 21.17
C HIS A 404 1.37 -2.22 20.34
N TYR A 405 1.47 -2.43 19.02
CA TYR A 405 0.33 -2.59 18.11
C TYR A 405 -0.50 -3.83 18.45
N LEU A 406 0.11 -4.97 18.77
CA LEU A 406 -0.60 -6.17 19.24
C LEU A 406 -1.41 -5.96 20.53
N LYS A 407 -1.20 -4.84 21.22
CA LYS A 407 -1.97 -4.39 22.40
C LYS A 407 -2.86 -3.19 22.06
N TYR A 408 -3.33 -3.11 20.80
CA TYR A 408 -4.27 -2.06 20.41
C TYR A 408 -5.52 -2.13 21.29
N PRO A 409 -6.07 -0.98 21.72
CA PRO A 409 -7.23 -0.96 22.65
C PRO A 409 -8.45 -1.67 22.08
N THR A 410 -9.16 -2.36 22.93
CA THR A 410 -10.44 -3.02 22.59
C THR A 410 -11.61 -2.04 22.55
N SER A 411 -11.41 -0.82 23.06
CA SER A 411 -12.42 0.24 23.07
C SER A 411 -11.76 1.62 22.94
N PRO A 412 -12.46 2.66 22.45
CA PRO A 412 -11.90 3.98 22.22
C PRO A 412 -11.44 4.72 23.49
N GLU A 413 -12.00 4.42 24.68
CA GLU A 413 -11.63 5.15 25.92
C GLU A 413 -10.14 5.03 26.25
N LYS A 414 -9.52 3.88 25.93
CA LYS A 414 -8.10 3.64 26.20
C LYS A 414 -7.17 4.12 25.08
N TYR A 415 -7.75 4.62 23.99
CA TYR A 415 -7.01 4.93 22.77
C TYR A 415 -6.01 6.08 22.94
N LEU A 416 -6.40 7.18 23.57
CA LEU A 416 -5.53 8.36 23.69
C LEU A 416 -4.23 8.04 24.42
N LYS A 417 -4.31 7.24 25.50
CA LYS A 417 -3.12 6.75 26.23
C LYS A 417 -2.26 5.82 25.37
N TRP A 418 -2.90 4.94 24.60
CA TRP A 418 -2.20 4.04 23.69
C TRP A 418 -1.52 4.84 22.55
N LYS A 419 -2.21 5.81 21.95
CA LYS A 419 -1.74 6.72 20.90
C LYS A 419 -0.51 7.51 21.33
N GLU A 420 -0.53 8.06 22.54
CA GLU A 420 0.62 8.79 23.09
C GLU A 420 1.88 7.93 23.13
N LYS A 421 1.78 6.69 23.59
CA LYS A 421 2.90 5.76 23.63
C LYS A 421 3.34 5.34 22.23
N ALA A 422 2.41 5.09 21.31
CA ALA A 422 2.70 4.78 19.92
C ALA A 422 3.48 5.94 19.28
N SER A 423 3.04 7.19 19.48
CA SER A 423 3.71 8.39 18.96
C SER A 423 5.15 8.51 19.46
N LYS A 424 5.40 8.24 20.74
CA LYS A 424 6.76 8.23 21.32
C LYS A 424 7.66 7.13 20.70
N LEU A 425 7.09 5.98 20.37
CA LEU A 425 7.83 4.89 19.71
C LEU A 425 8.20 5.27 18.27
N TRP A 426 7.27 5.87 17.52
CA TRP A 426 7.49 6.34 16.16
C TRP A 426 8.45 7.51 16.08
N ALA A 427 8.39 8.47 17.00
CA ALA A 427 9.37 9.56 17.09
C ALA A 427 10.81 9.02 17.23
N LYS A 428 10.99 7.91 17.97
CA LYS A 428 12.30 7.23 18.10
C LYS A 428 12.70 6.45 16.85
N ALA A 429 11.75 6.00 16.04
CA ALA A 429 12.03 5.31 14.78
C ALA A 429 12.48 6.30 13.71
N GLY A 430 11.87 7.49 13.65
CA GLY A 430 12.10 8.50 12.61
C GLY A 430 11.29 8.21 11.34
N THR A 431 11.67 8.85 10.24
CA THR A 431 11.13 8.59 8.90
C THR A 431 12.22 8.04 7.97
N MET A 432 11.82 7.47 6.84
CA MET A 432 12.77 7.01 5.82
C MET A 432 13.59 8.20 5.30
N ALA A 433 12.92 9.30 4.96
CA ALA A 433 13.55 10.51 4.44
C ALA A 433 14.58 11.14 5.38
N ASP A 434 14.37 11.06 6.71
CA ASP A 434 15.33 11.59 7.70
C ASP A 434 16.61 10.75 7.79
N ASN A 435 16.57 9.51 7.33
CA ASN A 435 17.68 8.56 7.44
C ASN A 435 18.46 8.36 6.15
N ILE A 436 18.01 8.87 5.00
CA ILE A 436 18.76 8.82 3.74
C ILE A 436 19.86 9.89 3.78
N LYS A 437 21.12 9.45 3.78
CA LYS A 437 22.29 10.34 3.91
C LYS A 437 22.87 10.81 2.57
N ASP A 438 22.62 10.07 1.49
CA ASP A 438 23.24 10.30 0.18
C ASP A 438 22.23 10.86 -0.85
N ALA A 439 21.32 11.71 -0.40
CA ALA A 439 20.31 12.34 -1.25
C ALA A 439 20.85 13.49 -2.08
#